data_006e7fe12be21004dd330588f1d8aeaf
#
_entry.id   006e7fe12be21004dd330588f1d8aeaf
#
_cell.length_a   1.000
_cell.length_b   1.000
_cell.length_c   1.000
_cell.angle_alpha   90.00
_cell.angle_beta   90.00
_cell.angle_gamma   90.00
#
_symmetry.space_group_name_H-M   'P 1'
#
loop_
_entity.id
_entity.type
_entity.pdbx_description
1 polymer ?
#
loop_
_entity_poly.entity_id
_entity_poly.type
_entity_poly.pdbx_seq_one_letter_code
_entity_poly.pdbx_strand_id
1 'polypeptide(L)'
;MAKSKNPRETVGLRPGEALGCIHSVAHEGGCGTSKFCRDCGAATSIIKSLEGNAHTEECRILRKSADFNEALDLQVFTSPFKYENYDLIIFTVLDISHEKRRKNLERLFFHDILNLATGLRYASQMLCRSSASDRIYKQCLKMDNTISQLTEEIQAQRDLSKAEEGILKVSIRPTSCKGTLRKIWDMYSSHPLCTDRRIQIDEFEDFYFNTDPTILIRSLGNMVKNALEASEPGETITLGCQKEDGQAHFWGHNNYFIPEKSQRQIFKRSFSTKGDGRGLGTYSMKLLIEKHLNGKVWFESTPENGTVFSISIPMNEQLTTE
;
A
#
# COMPACT_ATOMS: atom_id res chain seq x y z
N MET A 1 -10.09 9.63 17.56
CA MET A 1 -10.85 9.13 18.74
C MET A 1 -12.13 8.52 18.24
N ALA A 2 -12.37 7.23 18.46
CA ALA A 2 -13.68 6.62 18.23
C ALA A 2 -14.68 7.39 19.10
N LYS A 3 -15.72 7.99 18.48
CA LYS A 3 -16.85 8.50 19.25
C LYS A 3 -17.35 7.33 20.09
N SER A 4 -17.29 7.48 21.43
CA SER A 4 -17.86 6.54 22.37
C SER A 4 -19.31 6.33 21.98
N LYS A 5 -19.62 5.20 21.33
CA LYS A 5 -21.01 4.77 21.18
C LYS A 5 -21.54 4.54 22.59
N ASN A 6 -22.76 4.96 22.83
CA ASN A 6 -23.44 4.66 24.08
C ASN A 6 -23.30 3.14 24.36
N PRO A 7 -22.86 2.70 25.54
CA PRO A 7 -22.69 1.27 25.85
C PRO A 7 -23.93 0.43 25.51
N ARG A 8 -25.12 1.00 25.58
CA ARG A 8 -26.38 0.33 25.21
C ARG A 8 -26.48 0.00 23.72
N GLU A 9 -25.77 0.75 22.84
CA GLU A 9 -25.78 0.53 21.39
C GLU A 9 -24.85 -0.60 20.98
N THR A 10 -23.98 -1.06 21.85
CA THR A 10 -23.01 -2.14 21.58
C THR A 10 -23.50 -3.51 22.09
N VAL A 11 -24.57 -3.53 22.88
CA VAL A 11 -25.15 -4.78 23.37
C VAL A 11 -25.70 -5.61 22.21
N GLY A 12 -25.30 -6.88 22.14
CA GLY A 12 -25.68 -7.82 21.08
C GLY A 12 -24.79 -7.75 19.81
N LEU A 13 -23.89 -6.77 19.71
CA LEU A 13 -22.94 -6.69 18.61
C LEU A 13 -21.70 -7.55 18.85
N ARG A 14 -21.19 -8.17 17.79
CA ARG A 14 -19.90 -8.81 17.80
C ARG A 14 -18.77 -7.76 17.71
N PRO A 15 -17.54 -8.06 18.11
CA PRO A 15 -16.45 -7.08 18.16
C PRO A 15 -16.24 -6.29 16.87
N GLY A 16 -16.26 -6.94 15.70
CA GLY A 16 -16.07 -6.25 14.42
C GLY A 16 -17.23 -5.33 14.05
N GLU A 17 -18.45 -5.65 14.48
CA GLU A 17 -19.66 -4.81 14.29
C GLU A 17 -19.57 -3.57 15.19
N ALA A 18 -19.20 -3.76 16.45
CA ALA A 18 -18.98 -2.67 17.38
C ALA A 18 -17.87 -1.72 16.95
N LEU A 19 -16.80 -2.24 16.34
CA LEU A 19 -15.66 -1.48 15.81
C LEU A 19 -15.90 -0.89 14.41
N GLY A 20 -17.01 -1.27 13.73
CA GLY A 20 -17.33 -0.81 12.38
C GLY A 20 -16.45 -1.42 11.28
N CYS A 21 -15.96 -2.65 11.49
CA CYS A 21 -15.18 -3.38 10.49
C CYS A 21 -16.02 -3.64 9.23
N ILE A 22 -15.52 -3.27 8.04
CA ILE A 22 -16.24 -3.48 6.77
C ILE A 22 -16.54 -4.95 6.48
N HIS A 23 -15.75 -5.87 7.02
CA HIS A 23 -15.94 -7.31 6.84
C HIS A 23 -16.99 -7.90 7.77
N SER A 24 -17.46 -7.14 8.76
CA SER A 24 -18.53 -7.59 9.66
C SER A 24 -19.90 -7.69 8.97
N VAL A 25 -20.08 -6.94 7.87
CA VAL A 25 -21.31 -6.95 7.07
C VAL A 25 -21.14 -7.68 5.73
N ALA A 26 -19.96 -8.29 5.49
CA ALA A 26 -19.67 -8.98 4.23
C ALA A 26 -20.35 -10.36 4.11
N HIS A 27 -20.93 -10.87 5.20
CA HIS A 27 -21.64 -12.14 5.26
C HIS A 27 -22.79 -12.04 6.28
N GLU A 28 -23.91 -12.71 6.02
CA GLU A 28 -25.11 -12.68 6.88
C GLU A 28 -24.83 -13.12 8.32
N GLY A 29 -23.87 -14.00 8.52
CA GLY A 29 -23.44 -14.44 9.85
C GLY A 29 -22.70 -13.39 10.67
N GLY A 30 -22.40 -12.21 10.13
CA GLY A 30 -21.74 -11.11 10.83
C GLY A 30 -20.23 -11.28 11.03
N CYS A 31 -19.66 -10.57 12.00
CA CYS A 31 -18.24 -10.65 12.34
C CYS A 31 -17.84 -12.08 12.71
N GLY A 32 -16.70 -12.56 12.19
CA GLY A 32 -16.16 -13.90 12.43
C GLY A 32 -16.52 -14.92 11.34
N THR A 33 -17.47 -14.63 10.42
CA THR A 33 -17.99 -15.60 9.45
C THR A 33 -17.48 -15.41 8.02
N SER A 34 -16.93 -14.25 7.68
CA SER A 34 -16.39 -14.00 6.36
C SER A 34 -15.00 -14.63 6.16
N LYS A 35 -14.62 -14.87 4.90
CA LYS A 35 -13.26 -15.34 4.55
C LYS A 35 -12.13 -14.47 5.09
N PHE A 36 -12.38 -13.18 5.27
CA PHE A 36 -11.42 -12.22 5.82
C PHE A 36 -11.19 -12.40 7.33
N CYS A 37 -12.12 -13.05 8.03
CA CYS A 37 -12.01 -13.28 9.45
C CYS A 37 -11.09 -14.46 9.81
N ARG A 38 -10.67 -15.29 8.86
CA ARG A 38 -9.78 -16.43 9.09
C ARG A 38 -8.39 -16.01 9.61
N ASP A 39 -7.88 -14.87 9.12
CA ASP A 39 -6.58 -14.31 9.50
C ASP A 39 -6.75 -13.04 10.38
N CYS A 40 -7.92 -12.88 11.01
CA CYS A 40 -8.20 -11.73 11.86
C CYS A 40 -7.67 -11.97 13.27
N GLY A 41 -6.74 -11.11 13.75
CA GLY A 41 -6.17 -11.24 15.08
C GLY A 41 -7.20 -11.17 16.20
N ALA A 42 -8.29 -10.40 16.05
CA ALA A 42 -9.37 -10.36 17.02
C ALA A 42 -10.09 -11.70 17.15
N ALA A 43 -10.41 -12.34 16.01
CA ALA A 43 -11.02 -13.67 16.00
C ALA A 43 -10.07 -14.72 16.60
N THR A 44 -8.80 -14.69 16.21
CA THR A 44 -7.76 -15.59 16.76
C THR A 44 -7.62 -15.43 18.26
N SER A 45 -7.56 -14.19 18.75
CA SER A 45 -7.42 -13.91 20.19
C SER A 45 -8.61 -14.44 21.00
N ILE A 46 -9.84 -14.26 20.50
CA ILE A 46 -11.05 -14.77 21.15
C ILE A 46 -11.04 -16.30 21.19
N ILE A 47 -10.76 -16.96 20.04
CA ILE A 47 -10.74 -18.43 19.97
C ILE A 47 -9.72 -19.01 20.94
N LYS A 48 -8.50 -18.47 20.97
CA LYS A 48 -7.47 -18.92 21.91
C LYS A 48 -7.84 -18.68 23.38
N SER A 49 -8.56 -17.60 23.68
CA SER A 49 -9.03 -17.34 25.05
C SER A 49 -10.13 -18.28 25.51
N LEU A 50 -10.88 -18.90 24.61
CA LEU A 50 -11.84 -19.98 24.94
C LEU A 50 -11.14 -21.24 25.49
N GLU A 51 -9.84 -21.40 25.21
CA GLU A 51 -9.00 -22.49 25.76
C GLU A 51 -8.59 -22.22 27.24
N GLY A 52 -9.01 -21.11 27.82
CA GLY A 52 -8.86 -20.82 29.25
C GLY A 52 -7.70 -19.87 29.60
N ASN A 53 -6.97 -19.32 28.63
CA ASN A 53 -5.83 -18.44 28.86
C ASN A 53 -6.07 -17.02 28.31
N ALA A 54 -5.50 -16.02 28.97
CA ALA A 54 -5.46 -14.67 28.44
C ALA A 54 -4.58 -14.64 27.18
N HIS A 55 -5.01 -13.90 26.15
CA HIS A 55 -4.29 -13.82 24.88
C HIS A 55 -4.23 -12.39 24.34
N THR A 56 -3.17 -12.10 23.62
CA THR A 56 -2.95 -10.79 22.99
C THR A 56 -2.56 -10.99 21.52
N GLU A 57 -3.26 -10.31 20.62
CA GLU A 57 -2.97 -10.38 19.18
C GLU A 57 -3.11 -8.99 18.54
N GLU A 58 -2.33 -8.76 17.49
CA GLU A 58 -2.54 -7.61 16.62
C GLU A 58 -3.66 -7.88 15.61
N CYS A 59 -4.56 -6.94 15.48
CA CYS A 59 -5.68 -7.01 14.54
C CYS A 59 -5.68 -5.81 13.60
N ARG A 60 -5.68 -6.06 12.29
CA ARG A 60 -5.79 -5.03 11.26
C ARG A 60 -7.18 -5.05 10.67
N ILE A 61 -7.90 -3.93 10.78
CA ILE A 61 -9.25 -3.80 10.21
C ILE A 61 -9.34 -2.61 9.26
N LEU A 62 -10.33 -2.67 8.38
CA LEU A 62 -10.82 -1.52 7.63
C LEU A 62 -12.14 -1.11 8.26
N ARG A 63 -12.24 0.14 8.72
CA ARG A 63 -13.44 0.73 9.28
C ARG A 63 -14.11 1.64 8.27
N LYS A 64 -15.42 1.51 8.12
CA LYS A 64 -16.19 2.42 7.27
C LYS A 64 -16.22 3.82 7.92
N SER A 65 -15.74 4.83 7.22
CA SER A 65 -15.88 6.24 7.55
C SER A 65 -16.79 6.93 6.52
N ALA A 66 -17.16 8.19 6.74
CA ALA A 66 -18.07 8.91 5.85
C ALA A 66 -17.54 8.99 4.42
N ASP A 67 -16.24 9.29 4.27
CA ASP A 67 -15.62 9.60 2.97
C ASP A 67 -14.76 8.45 2.41
N PHE A 68 -14.22 7.57 3.27
CA PHE A 68 -13.35 6.47 2.86
C PHE A 68 -13.24 5.37 3.92
N ASN A 69 -12.68 4.22 3.57
CA ASN A 69 -12.39 3.16 4.53
C ASN A 69 -11.07 3.45 5.27
N GLU A 70 -11.17 3.67 6.57
CA GLU A 70 -10.03 3.93 7.44
C GLU A 70 -9.36 2.61 7.85
N ALA A 71 -8.05 2.50 7.63
CA ALA A 71 -7.26 1.37 8.09
C ALA A 71 -6.82 1.60 9.55
N LEU A 72 -7.16 0.66 10.43
CA LEU A 72 -6.77 0.68 11.84
C LEU A 72 -5.89 -0.52 12.15
N ASP A 73 -4.80 -0.25 12.87
CA ASP A 73 -4.00 -1.25 13.57
C ASP A 73 -4.45 -1.26 15.03
N LEU A 74 -4.94 -2.39 15.49
CA LEU A 74 -5.48 -2.56 16.83
C LEU A 74 -4.65 -3.60 17.58
N GLN A 75 -4.42 -3.38 18.86
CA GLN A 75 -3.98 -4.40 19.78
C GLN A 75 -5.18 -4.92 20.56
N VAL A 76 -5.42 -6.20 20.46
CA VAL A 76 -6.56 -6.88 21.06
C VAL A 76 -6.06 -7.72 22.24
N PHE A 77 -6.65 -7.51 23.39
CA PHE A 77 -6.43 -8.29 24.59
C PHE A 77 -7.70 -9.06 24.91
N THR A 78 -7.60 -10.33 25.12
CA THR A 78 -8.72 -11.18 25.53
C THR A 78 -8.34 -11.94 26.80
N SER A 79 -9.27 -12.07 27.71
CA SER A 79 -9.10 -12.83 28.96
C SER A 79 -10.39 -13.56 29.30
N PRO A 80 -10.33 -14.86 29.62
CA PRO A 80 -11.50 -15.57 30.11
C PRO A 80 -11.93 -14.98 31.48
N PHE A 81 -13.23 -14.90 31.65
CA PHE A 81 -13.85 -14.36 32.85
C PHE A 81 -15.10 -15.18 33.21
N LYS A 82 -15.19 -15.66 34.44
CA LYS A 82 -16.36 -16.37 34.91
C LYS A 82 -17.25 -15.45 35.74
N TYR A 83 -18.52 -15.43 35.36
CA TYR A 83 -19.54 -14.73 36.13
C TYR A 83 -20.74 -15.66 36.34
N GLU A 84 -20.98 -16.02 37.63
CA GLU A 84 -21.97 -17.04 37.98
C GLU A 84 -21.71 -18.34 37.20
N ASN A 85 -22.65 -18.79 36.38
CA ASN A 85 -22.56 -19.99 35.54
C ASN A 85 -22.20 -19.67 34.09
N TYR A 86 -21.79 -18.45 33.80
CA TYR A 86 -21.43 -18.02 32.42
C TYR A 86 -19.92 -17.93 32.25
N ASP A 87 -19.43 -18.57 31.19
CA ASP A 87 -18.06 -18.38 30.71
C ASP A 87 -18.08 -17.21 29.72
N LEU A 88 -17.40 -16.13 30.09
CA LEU A 88 -17.33 -14.88 29.34
C LEU A 88 -15.89 -14.60 28.92
N ILE A 89 -15.71 -13.73 27.95
CA ILE A 89 -14.40 -13.20 27.55
C ILE A 89 -14.42 -11.67 27.71
N ILE A 90 -13.49 -11.14 28.49
CA ILE A 90 -13.19 -9.72 28.47
C ILE A 90 -12.41 -9.45 27.18
N PHE A 91 -12.93 -8.53 26.35
CA PHE A 91 -12.35 -8.13 25.09
C PHE A 91 -11.98 -6.64 25.15
N THR A 92 -10.69 -6.35 25.17
CA THR A 92 -10.17 -4.98 25.21
C THR A 92 -9.43 -4.66 23.93
N VAL A 93 -9.61 -3.46 23.41
CA VAL A 93 -8.99 -2.99 22.18
C VAL A 93 -8.27 -1.67 22.41
N LEU A 94 -7.02 -1.62 21.99
CA LEU A 94 -6.21 -0.41 21.95
C LEU A 94 -5.92 -0.06 20.48
N ASP A 95 -6.23 1.17 20.08
CA ASP A 95 -5.82 1.68 18.76
C ASP A 95 -4.34 2.07 18.80
N ILE A 96 -3.52 1.29 18.11
CA ILE A 96 -2.06 1.50 18.00
C ILE A 96 -1.65 2.06 16.63
N SER A 97 -2.62 2.51 15.82
CA SER A 97 -2.38 2.97 14.45
C SER A 97 -1.37 4.11 14.41
N HIS A 98 -1.52 5.12 15.28
CA HIS A 98 -0.62 6.27 15.32
C HIS A 98 0.80 5.89 15.76
N GLU A 99 0.92 5.07 16.81
CA GLU A 99 2.21 4.63 17.32
C GLU A 99 2.93 3.74 16.32
N LYS A 100 2.21 2.80 15.72
CA LYS A 100 2.74 1.90 14.71
C LYS A 100 3.13 2.65 13.43
N ARG A 101 2.33 3.65 13.03
CA ARG A 101 2.63 4.57 11.93
C ARG A 101 3.94 5.29 12.16
N ARG A 102 4.10 5.92 13.33
CA ARG A 102 5.32 6.64 13.69
C ARG A 102 6.54 5.72 13.68
N LYS A 103 6.46 4.56 14.35
CA LYS A 103 7.56 3.58 14.40
C LYS A 103 7.94 3.05 13.02
N ASN A 104 6.96 2.79 12.16
CA ASN A 104 7.21 2.31 10.80
C ASN A 104 7.83 3.40 9.91
N LEU A 105 7.34 4.64 10.01
CA LEU A 105 7.92 5.77 9.29
C LEU A 105 9.37 6.02 9.71
N GLU A 106 9.65 6.01 11.02
CA GLU A 106 11.01 6.15 11.54
C GLU A 106 11.92 5.02 11.04
N ARG A 107 11.47 3.77 11.11
CA ARG A 107 12.27 2.60 10.67
C ARG A 107 12.55 2.65 9.16
N LEU A 108 11.53 2.88 8.33
CA LEU A 108 11.69 2.98 6.88
C LEU A 108 12.58 4.16 6.50
N PHE A 109 12.35 5.31 7.08
CA PHE A 109 13.13 6.51 6.84
C PHE A 109 14.62 6.27 7.15
N PHE A 110 14.93 5.72 8.32
CA PHE A 110 16.32 5.43 8.68
C PHE A 110 16.92 4.31 7.82
N HIS A 111 16.17 3.24 7.52
CA HIS A 111 16.66 2.16 6.67
C HIS A 111 17.02 2.67 5.26
N ASP A 112 16.12 3.44 4.65
CA ASP A 112 16.29 3.90 3.28
C ASP A 112 17.37 4.99 3.19
N ILE A 113 17.43 5.91 4.16
CA ILE A 113 18.53 6.88 4.25
C ILE A 113 19.88 6.18 4.42
N LEU A 114 19.96 5.16 5.29
CA LEU A 114 21.22 4.43 5.52
C LEU A 114 21.68 3.69 4.25
N ASN A 115 20.76 3.07 3.51
CA ASN A 115 21.06 2.40 2.26
C ASN A 115 21.59 3.38 1.20
N LEU A 116 20.94 4.53 1.08
CA LEU A 116 21.33 5.57 0.13
C LEU A 116 22.65 6.25 0.54
N ALA A 117 22.84 6.53 1.83
CA ALA A 117 24.10 7.03 2.36
C ALA A 117 25.26 6.04 2.14
N THR A 118 24.98 4.73 2.27
CA THR A 118 25.97 3.66 1.96
C THR A 118 26.33 3.66 0.48
N GLY A 119 25.34 3.80 -0.41
CA GLY A 119 25.57 3.94 -1.86
C GLY A 119 26.42 5.16 -2.21
N LEU A 120 26.11 6.32 -1.62
CA LEU A 120 26.89 7.56 -1.77
C LEU A 120 28.34 7.39 -1.28
N ARG A 121 28.53 6.75 -0.12
CA ARG A 121 29.87 6.48 0.43
C ARG A 121 30.67 5.57 -0.51
N TYR A 122 30.04 4.51 -1.02
CA TYR A 122 30.68 3.61 -1.98
C TYR A 122 31.07 4.35 -3.27
N ALA A 123 30.18 5.17 -3.83
CA ALA A 123 30.46 5.97 -5.02
C ALA A 123 31.61 6.96 -4.78
N SER A 124 31.62 7.63 -3.61
CA SER A 124 32.73 8.52 -3.21
C SER A 124 34.07 7.76 -3.09
N GLN A 125 34.11 6.59 -2.47
CA GLN A 125 35.33 5.78 -2.36
C GLN A 125 35.83 5.31 -3.73
N MET A 126 34.93 5.00 -4.66
CA MET A 126 35.29 4.63 -6.02
C MET A 126 35.85 5.83 -6.80
N LEU A 127 35.34 7.03 -6.62
CA LEU A 127 35.88 8.27 -7.15
C LEU A 127 37.34 8.49 -6.71
N CYS A 128 37.60 8.35 -5.42
CA CYS A 128 38.96 8.52 -4.85
C CYS A 128 39.97 7.49 -5.37
N ARG A 129 39.53 6.31 -5.83
CA ARG A 129 40.39 5.25 -6.36
C ARG A 129 40.61 5.33 -7.88
N SER A 130 39.86 6.21 -8.58
CA SER A 130 39.86 6.26 -10.04
C SER A 130 40.68 7.43 -10.55
N SER A 131 41.69 7.16 -11.40
CA SER A 131 42.51 8.17 -12.09
C SER A 131 42.04 8.48 -13.52
N ALA A 132 41.00 7.82 -14.05
CA ALA A 132 40.48 8.00 -15.40
C ALA A 132 39.22 8.86 -15.45
N SER A 133 39.17 9.90 -16.30
CA SER A 133 38.06 10.86 -16.41
C SER A 133 36.69 10.23 -16.65
N ASP A 134 36.62 9.25 -17.56
CA ASP A 134 35.38 8.51 -17.88
C ASP A 134 34.79 7.74 -16.66
N ARG A 135 35.70 7.25 -15.86
CA ARG A 135 35.33 6.50 -14.65
C ARG A 135 34.77 7.42 -13.57
N ILE A 136 35.36 8.61 -13.44
CA ILE A 136 34.88 9.67 -12.54
C ILE A 136 33.49 10.11 -12.96
N TYR A 137 33.25 10.36 -14.23
CA TYR A 137 31.97 10.74 -14.77
C TYR A 137 30.87 9.70 -14.46
N LYS A 138 31.14 8.40 -14.69
CA LYS A 138 30.19 7.30 -14.36
C LYS A 138 29.88 7.23 -12.86
N GLN A 139 30.84 7.51 -12.00
CA GLN A 139 30.64 7.53 -10.55
C GLN A 139 29.80 8.76 -10.11
N CYS A 140 30.04 9.91 -10.71
CA CYS A 140 29.21 11.10 -10.48
C CYS A 140 27.76 10.86 -10.88
N LEU A 141 27.51 10.21 -12.02
CA LEU A 141 26.14 9.83 -12.43
C LEU A 141 25.47 8.88 -11.43
N LYS A 142 26.20 7.90 -10.89
CA LYS A 142 25.69 7.03 -9.83
C LYS A 142 25.33 7.79 -8.56
N MET A 143 26.16 8.74 -8.16
CA MET A 143 25.89 9.60 -7.00
C MET A 143 24.64 10.44 -7.23
N ASP A 144 24.51 11.07 -8.38
CA ASP A 144 23.36 11.89 -8.74
C ASP A 144 22.06 11.06 -8.71
N ASN A 145 22.07 9.89 -9.34
CA ASN A 145 20.94 8.96 -9.30
C ASN A 145 20.57 8.55 -7.87
N THR A 146 21.56 8.28 -7.03
CA THR A 146 21.32 7.88 -5.63
C THR A 146 20.75 9.03 -4.80
N ILE A 147 21.22 10.26 -5.01
CA ILE A 147 20.68 11.46 -4.36
C ILE A 147 19.25 11.71 -4.82
N SER A 148 18.97 11.55 -6.11
CA SER A 148 17.64 11.70 -6.67
C SER A 148 16.66 10.69 -6.07
N GLN A 149 17.05 9.41 -6.00
CA GLN A 149 16.24 8.37 -5.34
C GLN A 149 15.97 8.68 -3.86
N LEU A 150 16.98 9.18 -3.12
CA LEU A 150 16.80 9.60 -1.73
C LEU A 150 15.75 10.71 -1.61
N THR A 151 15.86 11.71 -2.47
CA THR A 151 14.92 12.85 -2.48
C THR A 151 13.50 12.40 -2.78
N GLU A 152 13.34 11.51 -3.78
CA GLU A 152 12.05 10.93 -4.14
C GLU A 152 11.42 10.12 -3.00
N GLU A 153 12.21 9.30 -2.30
CA GLU A 153 11.72 8.50 -1.17
C GLU A 153 11.30 9.36 0.02
N ILE A 154 12.10 10.38 0.35
CA ILE A 154 11.75 11.35 1.41
C ILE A 154 10.43 12.06 1.05
N GLN A 155 10.30 12.53 -0.21
CA GLN A 155 9.07 13.18 -0.67
C GLN A 155 7.88 12.23 -0.63
N ALA A 156 8.10 10.96 -1.00
CA ALA A 156 7.10 9.92 -0.95
C ALA A 156 6.55 9.69 0.47
N GLN A 157 7.41 9.63 1.45
CA GLN A 157 7.02 9.47 2.86
C GLN A 157 6.26 10.70 3.39
N ARG A 158 6.73 11.89 3.05
CA ARG A 158 6.10 13.15 3.42
C ARG A 158 4.68 13.27 2.86
N ASP A 159 4.49 12.91 1.59
CA ASP A 159 3.18 13.00 0.94
C ASP A 159 2.22 11.92 1.46
N LEU A 160 2.73 10.73 1.80
CA LEU A 160 1.93 9.70 2.46
C LEU A 160 1.42 10.19 3.82
N SER A 161 2.27 10.81 4.64
CA SER A 161 1.86 11.40 5.91
C SER A 161 0.76 12.45 5.73
N LYS A 162 0.95 13.38 4.76
CA LYS A 162 -0.06 14.39 4.43
C LYS A 162 -1.38 13.79 3.93
N ALA A 163 -1.31 12.73 3.12
CA ALA A 163 -2.50 12.05 2.61
C ALA A 163 -3.30 11.39 3.75
N GLU A 164 -2.60 10.76 4.69
CA GLU A 164 -3.22 10.15 5.87
C GLU A 164 -3.88 11.21 6.77
N GLU A 165 -3.25 12.35 6.94
CA GLU A 165 -3.77 13.49 7.71
C GLU A 165 -4.89 14.25 6.98
N GLY A 166 -5.12 13.97 5.70
CA GLY A 166 -6.13 14.66 4.88
C GLY A 166 -5.75 16.06 4.42
N ILE A 167 -4.47 16.44 4.53
CA ILE A 167 -3.95 17.76 4.16
C ILE A 167 -3.14 17.78 2.85
N LEU A 168 -3.12 16.64 2.13
CA LEU A 168 -2.47 16.56 0.83
C LEU A 168 -3.24 17.41 -0.18
N LYS A 169 -2.57 18.41 -0.74
CA LYS A 169 -3.13 19.25 -1.81
C LYS A 169 -3.00 18.51 -3.14
N VAL A 170 -4.11 18.39 -3.86
CA VAL A 170 -4.21 17.77 -5.19
C VAL A 170 -4.16 18.87 -6.25
N SER A 171 -3.32 18.70 -7.27
CA SER A 171 -3.15 19.62 -8.39
C SER A 171 -3.61 18.97 -9.67
N ILE A 172 -4.87 19.13 -10.01
CA ILE A 172 -5.50 18.54 -11.21
C ILE A 172 -5.06 19.32 -12.46
N ARG A 173 -4.60 18.57 -13.49
CA ARG A 173 -4.22 19.11 -14.80
C ARG A 173 -4.38 18.08 -15.91
N PRO A 174 -4.52 18.53 -17.18
CA PRO A 174 -4.56 17.62 -18.31
C PRO A 174 -3.27 16.77 -18.37
N THR A 175 -3.44 15.47 -18.46
CA THR A 175 -2.35 14.49 -18.38
C THR A 175 -2.53 13.45 -19.50
N SER A 176 -1.48 13.22 -20.29
CA SER A 176 -1.43 12.17 -21.31
C SER A 176 -1.17 10.82 -20.66
N CYS A 177 -1.96 9.80 -21.02
CA CYS A 177 -1.76 8.42 -20.59
C CYS A 177 -0.43 7.88 -21.10
N LYS A 178 -0.18 8.04 -22.41
CA LYS A 178 1.06 7.56 -23.05
C LYS A 178 2.29 8.26 -22.48
N GLY A 179 2.20 9.58 -22.26
CA GLY A 179 3.25 10.36 -21.62
C GLY A 179 3.53 9.90 -20.18
N THR A 180 2.49 9.54 -19.44
CA THR A 180 2.61 9.01 -18.08
C THR A 180 3.31 7.66 -18.06
N LEU A 181 2.88 6.68 -18.86
CA LEU A 181 3.50 5.36 -18.91
C LEU A 181 4.94 5.43 -19.45
N ARG A 182 5.20 6.30 -20.44
CA ARG A 182 6.56 6.53 -20.92
C ARG A 182 7.47 7.03 -19.81
N LYS A 183 7.02 7.98 -19.01
CA LYS A 183 7.78 8.49 -17.87
C LYS A 183 8.07 7.40 -16.83
N ILE A 184 7.10 6.54 -16.55
CA ILE A 184 7.31 5.37 -15.68
C ILE A 184 8.34 4.42 -16.26
N TRP A 185 8.25 4.14 -17.56
CA TRP A 185 9.21 3.30 -18.26
C TRP A 185 10.64 3.89 -18.19
N ASP A 186 10.80 5.19 -18.46
CA ASP A 186 12.09 5.89 -18.37
C ASP A 186 12.69 5.82 -16.96
N MET A 187 11.86 5.95 -15.91
CA MET A 187 12.29 5.86 -14.51
C MET A 187 12.80 4.46 -14.12
N TYR A 188 12.16 3.41 -14.63
CA TYR A 188 12.43 2.04 -14.17
C TYR A 188 13.28 1.21 -15.14
N SER A 189 13.37 1.55 -16.43
CA SER A 189 14.19 0.81 -17.41
C SER A 189 15.67 0.77 -17.06
N SER A 190 16.18 1.82 -16.42
CA SER A 190 17.57 1.91 -15.94
C SER A 190 17.72 1.62 -14.45
N HIS A 191 16.62 1.26 -13.78
CA HIS A 191 16.64 1.02 -12.33
C HIS A 191 17.31 -0.34 -12.02
N PRO A 192 18.08 -0.48 -10.91
CA PRO A 192 18.73 -1.74 -10.53
C PRO A 192 17.78 -2.95 -10.47
N LEU A 193 16.52 -2.75 -10.09
CA LEU A 193 15.50 -3.81 -10.09
C LEU A 193 15.17 -4.34 -11.50
N CYS A 194 15.49 -3.60 -12.55
CA CYS A 194 15.23 -3.97 -13.93
C CYS A 194 16.44 -4.59 -14.65
N THR A 195 17.59 -4.75 -13.97
CA THR A 195 18.86 -5.20 -14.60
C THR A 195 18.71 -6.50 -15.39
N ASP A 196 17.99 -7.49 -14.87
CA ASP A 196 17.74 -8.78 -15.52
C ASP A 196 16.27 -8.99 -15.88
N ARG A 197 15.49 -7.93 -15.96
CA ARG A 197 14.05 -7.95 -16.25
C ARG A 197 13.73 -6.97 -17.37
N ARG A 198 12.53 -7.07 -17.93
CA ARG A 198 12.08 -6.18 -19.00
C ARG A 198 10.78 -5.51 -18.61
N ILE A 199 10.62 -4.25 -19.06
CA ILE A 199 9.34 -3.54 -18.96
C ILE A 199 8.86 -3.29 -20.38
N GLN A 200 7.68 -3.77 -20.68
CA GLN A 200 6.99 -3.57 -21.94
C GLN A 200 5.75 -2.71 -21.71
N ILE A 201 5.47 -1.81 -22.62
CA ILE A 201 4.20 -1.06 -22.65
C ILE A 201 3.40 -1.61 -23.83
N ASP A 202 2.16 -2.04 -23.55
CA ASP A 202 1.23 -2.47 -24.58
C ASP A 202 0.89 -1.30 -25.51
N GLU A 203 0.57 -1.62 -26.78
CA GLU A 203 0.11 -0.61 -27.72
C GLU A 203 -1.31 -0.18 -27.40
N PHE A 204 -1.52 1.13 -27.29
CA PHE A 204 -2.83 1.73 -27.11
C PHE A 204 -2.88 3.14 -27.73
N GLU A 205 -4.09 3.62 -27.99
CA GLU A 205 -4.32 4.99 -28.45
C GLU A 205 -4.13 5.97 -27.29
N ASP A 206 -3.35 7.06 -27.53
CA ASP A 206 -3.13 8.07 -26.47
C ASP A 206 -4.40 8.90 -26.27
N PHE A 207 -4.67 9.19 -25.03
CA PHE A 207 -5.74 10.10 -24.62
C PHE A 207 -5.35 10.95 -23.43
N TYR A 208 -6.03 12.08 -23.26
CA TYR A 208 -5.83 13.00 -22.16
C TYR A 208 -6.98 12.94 -21.16
N PHE A 209 -6.68 13.10 -19.90
CA PHE A 209 -7.66 13.22 -18.83
C PHE A 209 -7.14 14.11 -17.71
N ASN A 210 -8.05 14.64 -16.90
CA ASN A 210 -7.71 15.54 -15.79
C ASN A 210 -7.38 14.74 -14.52
N THR A 211 -6.16 14.89 -14.04
CA THR A 211 -5.69 14.21 -12.80
C THR A 211 -4.50 14.95 -12.20
N ASP A 212 -4.09 14.57 -11.00
CA ASP A 212 -2.78 14.97 -10.48
C ASP A 212 -1.72 13.98 -10.97
N PRO A 213 -0.85 14.39 -11.91
CA PRO A 213 0.15 13.49 -12.48
C PRO A 213 1.22 13.06 -11.47
N THR A 214 1.45 13.83 -10.39
CA THR A 214 2.42 13.46 -9.35
C THR A 214 1.90 12.27 -8.54
N ILE A 215 0.63 12.35 -8.12
CA ILE A 215 -0.04 11.25 -7.41
C ILE A 215 -0.14 10.02 -8.32
N LEU A 216 -0.52 10.21 -9.59
CA LEU A 216 -0.64 9.10 -10.54
C LEU A 216 0.69 8.41 -10.80
N ILE A 217 1.75 9.16 -11.16
CA ILE A 217 3.08 8.63 -11.42
C ILE A 217 3.61 7.86 -10.20
N ARG A 218 3.40 8.38 -9.01
CA ARG A 218 3.80 7.72 -7.77
C ARG A 218 3.05 6.40 -7.56
N SER A 219 1.76 6.38 -7.81
CA SER A 219 0.94 5.17 -7.66
C SER A 219 1.33 4.10 -8.67
N LEU A 220 1.53 4.48 -9.94
CA LEU A 220 2.04 3.59 -10.98
C LEU A 220 3.48 3.13 -10.69
N GLY A 221 4.33 4.00 -10.17
CA GLY A 221 5.68 3.65 -9.73
C GLY A 221 5.67 2.56 -8.65
N ASN A 222 4.80 2.67 -7.65
CA ASN A 222 4.61 1.62 -6.65
C ASN A 222 4.11 0.29 -7.27
N MET A 223 3.21 0.35 -8.26
CA MET A 223 2.75 -0.82 -9.01
C MET A 223 3.91 -1.50 -9.73
N VAL A 224 4.70 -0.75 -10.50
CA VAL A 224 5.84 -1.27 -11.27
C VAL A 224 6.93 -1.80 -10.35
N LYS A 225 7.27 -1.08 -9.28
CA LYS A 225 8.25 -1.54 -8.29
C LYS A 225 7.83 -2.87 -7.67
N ASN A 226 6.56 -3.02 -7.29
CA ASN A 226 6.05 -4.27 -6.74
C ASN A 226 6.12 -5.42 -7.75
N ALA A 227 5.78 -5.16 -9.01
CA ALA A 227 5.86 -6.15 -10.08
C ALA A 227 7.32 -6.57 -10.34
N LEU A 228 8.25 -5.62 -10.46
CA LEU A 228 9.69 -5.90 -10.63
C LEU A 228 10.26 -6.71 -9.47
N GLU A 229 9.93 -6.35 -8.24
CA GLU A 229 10.43 -7.04 -7.05
C GLU A 229 9.86 -8.47 -6.90
N ALA A 230 8.70 -8.74 -7.48
CA ALA A 230 8.06 -10.06 -7.44
C ALA A 230 8.48 -10.96 -8.61
N SER A 231 9.00 -10.39 -9.69
CA SER A 231 9.39 -11.13 -10.89
C SER A 231 10.74 -11.79 -10.77
N GLU A 232 10.92 -12.93 -11.44
CA GLU A 232 12.20 -13.61 -11.56
C GLU A 232 13.11 -12.96 -12.63
N PRO A 233 14.45 -13.20 -12.59
CA PRO A 233 15.33 -12.80 -13.67
C PRO A 233 14.89 -13.34 -15.03
N GLY A 234 14.92 -12.49 -16.06
CA GLY A 234 14.49 -12.83 -17.42
C GLY A 234 13.02 -12.54 -17.72
N GLU A 235 12.18 -12.30 -16.71
CA GLU A 235 10.76 -12.03 -16.90
C GLU A 235 10.48 -10.62 -17.44
N THR A 236 9.32 -10.51 -18.07
CA THR A 236 8.79 -9.23 -18.60
C THR A 236 7.59 -8.79 -17.80
N ILE A 237 7.59 -7.52 -17.41
CA ILE A 237 6.45 -6.84 -16.80
C ILE A 237 5.76 -6.06 -17.90
N THR A 238 4.45 -6.23 -18.04
CA THR A 238 3.66 -5.52 -19.04
C THR A 238 2.82 -4.43 -18.39
N LEU A 239 2.87 -3.24 -18.95
CA LEU A 239 2.09 -2.08 -18.53
C LEU A 239 1.14 -1.67 -19.64
N GLY A 240 -0.05 -1.26 -19.30
CA GLY A 240 -1.00 -0.78 -20.26
C GLY A 240 -1.93 0.31 -19.71
N CYS A 241 -2.64 0.95 -20.61
CA CYS A 241 -3.67 1.92 -20.30
C CYS A 241 -4.76 1.88 -21.37
N GLN A 242 -6.02 2.01 -20.94
CA GLN A 242 -7.14 2.15 -21.86
C GLN A 242 -8.20 3.09 -21.29
N LYS A 243 -9.00 3.64 -22.19
CA LYS A 243 -10.21 4.37 -21.84
C LYS A 243 -11.37 3.38 -21.80
N GLU A 244 -12.03 3.25 -20.66
CA GLU A 244 -13.13 2.33 -20.46
C GLU A 244 -14.18 2.97 -19.52
N ASP A 245 -15.44 2.98 -19.93
CA ASP A 245 -16.58 3.50 -19.15
C ASP A 245 -16.37 4.89 -18.50
N GLY A 246 -15.75 5.82 -19.24
CA GLY A 246 -15.44 7.15 -18.73
C GLY A 246 -14.32 7.22 -17.71
N GLN A 247 -13.52 6.15 -17.61
CA GLN A 247 -12.36 6.02 -16.74
C GLN A 247 -11.08 5.87 -17.54
N ALA A 248 -9.98 6.38 -17.00
CA ALA A 248 -8.63 6.02 -17.45
C ALA A 248 -8.18 4.81 -16.63
N HIS A 249 -8.11 3.65 -17.25
CA HIS A 249 -7.73 2.38 -16.62
C HIS A 249 -6.28 2.06 -16.96
N PHE A 250 -5.44 1.95 -15.92
CA PHE A 250 -4.03 1.55 -15.99
C PHE A 250 -3.87 0.18 -15.36
N TRP A 251 -3.02 -0.67 -15.95
CA TRP A 251 -2.67 -1.97 -15.37
C TRP A 251 -1.18 -2.27 -15.46
N GLY A 252 -0.73 -3.14 -14.58
CA GLY A 252 0.61 -3.72 -14.60
C GLY A 252 0.53 -5.21 -14.30
N HIS A 253 1.06 -6.02 -15.22
CA HIS A 253 1.06 -7.48 -15.15
C HIS A 253 2.46 -8.03 -14.91
N ASN A 254 2.55 -9.07 -14.08
CA ASN A 254 3.72 -9.92 -13.94
C ASN A 254 3.31 -11.37 -13.64
N ASN A 255 4.21 -12.34 -13.89
CA ASN A 255 3.91 -13.78 -13.77
C ASN A 255 3.83 -14.30 -12.32
N TYR A 256 4.18 -13.51 -11.33
CA TYR A 256 4.16 -13.93 -9.93
C TYR A 256 2.73 -14.11 -9.42
N PHE A 257 2.46 -15.26 -8.82
CA PHE A 257 1.21 -15.51 -8.10
C PHE A 257 1.31 -15.09 -6.64
N ILE A 258 0.40 -14.24 -6.19
CA ILE A 258 0.33 -13.82 -4.79
C ILE A 258 -0.44 -14.89 -4.00
N PRO A 259 0.16 -15.55 -2.98
CA PRO A 259 -0.54 -16.55 -2.18
C PRO A 259 -1.83 -15.98 -1.56
N GLU A 260 -2.91 -16.78 -1.51
CA GLU A 260 -4.24 -16.33 -1.04
C GLU A 260 -4.21 -15.63 0.33
N LYS A 261 -3.40 -16.12 1.27
CA LYS A 261 -3.23 -15.49 2.59
C LYS A 261 -2.75 -14.04 2.46
N SER A 262 -1.83 -13.77 1.52
CA SER A 262 -1.30 -12.44 1.23
C SER A 262 -2.31 -11.59 0.48
N GLN A 263 -3.07 -12.17 -0.46
CA GLN A 263 -4.11 -11.46 -1.20
C GLN A 263 -5.15 -10.80 -0.27
N ARG A 264 -5.51 -11.45 0.82
CA ARG A 264 -6.47 -10.90 1.81
C ARG A 264 -5.93 -9.70 2.61
N GLN A 265 -4.64 -9.43 2.52
CA GLN A 265 -3.97 -8.43 3.35
C GLN A 265 -3.22 -7.36 2.55
N ILE A 266 -3.09 -7.51 1.23
CA ILE A 266 -2.15 -6.76 0.40
C ILE A 266 -2.35 -5.23 0.48
N PHE A 267 -3.57 -4.75 0.66
CA PHE A 267 -3.89 -3.33 0.83
C PHE A 267 -3.93 -2.88 2.29
N LYS A 268 -3.69 -3.78 3.24
CA LYS A 268 -3.64 -3.38 4.64
C LYS A 268 -2.33 -2.65 4.92
N ARG A 269 -2.41 -1.61 5.73
CA ARG A 269 -1.24 -0.85 6.16
C ARG A 269 -0.23 -1.76 6.87
N SER A 270 1.04 -1.53 6.60
CA SER A 270 2.15 -2.30 7.20
C SER A 270 2.17 -3.81 6.87
N PHE A 271 1.37 -4.27 5.90
CA PHE A 271 1.48 -5.65 5.43
C PHE A 271 2.57 -5.77 4.36
N SER A 272 3.49 -6.69 4.55
CA SER A 272 4.53 -7.04 3.57
C SER A 272 4.88 -8.51 3.67
N THR A 273 5.09 -9.16 2.53
CA THR A 273 5.65 -10.51 2.43
C THR A 273 7.20 -10.49 2.45
N LYS A 274 7.81 -9.31 2.38
CA LYS A 274 9.25 -9.09 2.18
C LYS A 274 10.01 -8.70 3.47
N GLY A 275 9.41 -8.92 4.63
CA GLY A 275 9.98 -8.63 5.95
C GLY A 275 9.46 -7.36 6.61
N ASP A 276 9.90 -7.16 7.86
CA ASP A 276 9.51 -6.04 8.70
C ASP A 276 9.96 -4.69 8.13
N GLY A 277 9.09 -3.68 8.23
CA GLY A 277 9.40 -2.32 7.78
C GLY A 277 9.03 -2.00 6.33
N ARG A 278 8.57 -2.99 5.53
CA ARG A 278 7.99 -2.80 4.20
C ARG A 278 6.46 -2.93 4.27
N GLY A 279 5.75 -2.61 3.19
CA GLY A 279 4.28 -2.79 3.13
C GLY A 279 3.48 -1.50 3.10
N LEU A 280 4.09 -0.39 2.70
CA LEU A 280 3.40 0.88 2.48
C LEU A 280 3.05 1.11 1.00
N GLY A 281 3.68 0.43 0.04
CA GLY A 281 3.51 0.69 -1.40
C GLY A 281 2.08 0.46 -1.89
N THR A 282 1.50 -0.71 -1.64
CA THR A 282 0.12 -1.04 -2.05
C THR A 282 -0.92 -0.25 -1.25
N TYR A 283 -0.69 -0.06 0.04
CA TYR A 283 -1.52 0.79 0.88
C TYR A 283 -1.50 2.26 0.41
N SER A 284 -0.30 2.82 0.16
CA SER A 284 -0.12 4.19 -0.34
C SER A 284 -0.81 4.38 -1.69
N MET A 285 -0.62 3.44 -2.62
CA MET A 285 -1.28 3.46 -3.93
C MET A 285 -2.81 3.53 -3.77
N LYS A 286 -3.39 2.66 -2.95
CA LYS A 286 -4.83 2.64 -2.70
C LYS A 286 -5.32 3.92 -2.04
N LEU A 287 -4.64 4.40 -1.00
CA LEU A 287 -4.99 5.64 -0.30
C LEU A 287 -4.97 6.86 -1.26
N LEU A 288 -3.90 6.99 -2.03
CA LEU A 288 -3.71 8.13 -2.93
C LEU A 288 -4.75 8.15 -4.05
N ILE A 289 -5.00 7.00 -4.67
CA ILE A 289 -5.95 6.91 -5.78
C ILE A 289 -7.40 7.05 -5.29
N GLU A 290 -7.80 6.30 -4.25
CA GLU A 290 -9.19 6.26 -3.83
C GLU A 290 -9.62 7.51 -3.06
N LYS A 291 -8.74 8.06 -2.21
CA LYS A 291 -9.07 9.23 -1.39
C LYS A 291 -8.85 10.56 -2.09
N HIS A 292 -7.84 10.65 -2.96
CA HIS A 292 -7.41 11.93 -3.52
C HIS A 292 -7.68 12.09 -5.02
N LEU A 293 -7.84 10.99 -5.77
CA LEU A 293 -8.20 11.03 -7.19
C LEU A 293 -9.58 10.44 -7.49
N ASN A 294 -10.35 10.06 -6.48
CA ASN A 294 -11.68 9.45 -6.61
C ASN A 294 -11.67 8.20 -7.53
N GLY A 295 -10.55 7.52 -7.61
CA GLY A 295 -10.35 6.35 -8.44
C GLY A 295 -10.60 5.04 -7.66
N LYS A 296 -10.18 3.92 -8.28
CA LYS A 296 -10.20 2.58 -7.66
C LYS A 296 -8.87 1.89 -7.86
N VAL A 297 -8.49 1.04 -6.90
CA VAL A 297 -7.31 0.17 -6.98
C VAL A 297 -7.73 -1.25 -6.63
N TRP A 298 -7.42 -2.19 -7.51
CA TRP A 298 -7.63 -3.62 -7.26
C TRP A 298 -6.52 -4.45 -7.88
N PHE A 299 -6.55 -5.73 -7.68
CA PHE A 299 -5.69 -6.69 -8.35
C PHE A 299 -6.42 -8.01 -8.55
N GLU A 300 -5.94 -8.77 -9.52
CA GLU A 300 -6.30 -10.16 -9.75
C GLU A 300 -5.01 -10.97 -9.76
N SER A 301 -5.03 -12.13 -9.11
CA SER A 301 -3.86 -12.99 -9.03
C SER A 301 -4.28 -14.45 -8.99
N THR A 302 -3.84 -15.21 -10.00
CA THR A 302 -4.06 -16.64 -10.12
C THR A 302 -2.76 -17.37 -10.45
N PRO A 303 -2.63 -18.67 -10.13
CA PRO A 303 -1.45 -19.43 -10.47
C PRO A 303 -1.17 -19.47 -11.99
N GLU A 304 -2.23 -19.43 -12.81
CA GLU A 304 -2.15 -19.56 -14.27
C GLU A 304 -1.76 -18.25 -14.96
N ASN A 305 -2.26 -17.12 -14.44
CA ASN A 305 -2.14 -15.81 -15.11
C ASN A 305 -1.21 -14.84 -14.37
N GLY A 306 -0.59 -15.26 -13.26
CA GLY A 306 0.22 -14.36 -12.45
C GLY A 306 -0.63 -13.30 -11.76
N THR A 307 -0.14 -12.07 -11.72
CA THR A 307 -0.81 -10.93 -11.03
C THR A 307 -0.97 -9.75 -11.97
N VAL A 308 -2.18 -9.19 -11.98
CA VAL A 308 -2.51 -7.91 -12.62
C VAL A 308 -2.94 -6.93 -11.53
N PHE A 309 -2.20 -5.84 -11.35
CA PHE A 309 -2.66 -4.69 -10.58
C PHE A 309 -3.33 -3.67 -11.48
N SER A 310 -4.43 -3.12 -11.03
CA SER A 310 -5.25 -2.18 -11.79
C SER A 310 -5.55 -0.90 -11.00
N ILE A 311 -5.52 0.22 -11.71
CA ILE A 311 -5.91 1.55 -11.23
C ILE A 311 -6.89 2.14 -12.23
N SER A 312 -8.07 2.59 -11.79
CA SER A 312 -8.97 3.38 -12.62
C SER A 312 -9.17 4.77 -12.01
N ILE A 313 -9.20 5.79 -12.86
CA ILE A 313 -9.40 7.19 -12.46
C ILE A 313 -10.52 7.79 -13.33
N PRO A 314 -11.56 8.43 -12.74
CA PRO A 314 -12.61 9.08 -13.50
C PRO A 314 -12.05 10.15 -14.45
N MET A 315 -12.50 10.13 -15.70
CA MET A 315 -12.12 11.12 -16.71
C MET A 315 -13.09 12.32 -16.67
N ASN A 316 -13.32 12.90 -15.48
CA ASN A 316 -14.25 14.02 -15.34
C ASN A 316 -13.81 15.21 -16.20
N GLU A 317 -14.68 15.67 -17.08
CA GLU A 317 -14.48 16.89 -17.88
C GLU A 317 -14.53 18.17 -17.05
N GLN A 318 -15.00 18.10 -15.78
CA GLN A 318 -15.18 19.26 -14.91
C GLN A 318 -14.78 18.94 -13.46
N LEU A 319 -13.52 19.15 -13.12
CA LEU A 319 -13.17 19.63 -11.80
C LEU A 319 -12.80 21.10 -11.96
N THR A 320 -13.83 21.96 -12.07
CA THR A 320 -13.65 23.40 -11.83
C THR A 320 -13.17 23.58 -10.39
N THR A 321 -12.01 24.14 -10.24
CA THR A 321 -11.50 24.69 -8.98
C THR A 321 -12.52 25.66 -8.42
N GLU A 322 -13.11 25.36 -7.25
CA GLU A 322 -13.57 26.34 -6.28
C GLU A 322 -12.45 26.65 -5.28
#